data_273ca0a3ef388b93020b81da0b6049cb
#
_entry.id   273ca0a3ef388b93020b81da0b6049cb
#
_cell.length_a   1.000
_cell.length_b   1.000
_cell.length_c   1.000
_cell.angle_alpha   90.00
_cell.angle_beta   90.00
_cell.angle_gamma   90.00
#
_symmetry.space_group_name_H-M   'P 1'
#
loop_
_entity.id
_entity.type
_entity.pdbx_description
1 polymer ?
#
loop_
_entity_poly.entity_id
_entity_poly.type
_entity_poly.pdbx_seq_one_letter_code
_entity_poly.pdbx_strand_id
1 'polypeptide(L)'
;MSGVRAEIAVSGPSNCPVAALSAETATPVTDVTWSRADETFTEEFRVDSDVAAENTTALADADPVLEVGDERVYQFSREAGPDATCACEVVESLGHPLADVRVEGGDLVLTLHLPGVERLQEVVSDLEAVADDVEMRYLVHAAADGEGRGDRTVVDRGRLTERQREVLATAYELGYFEYPREANATEVAEALDVGLSTFAEHLAAAQGKLLSETLAV
;
A
#
# COMPACT_ATOMS: atom_id res chain seq x y z
N MET A 1 -0.81 -21.91 16.02
CA MET A 1 -0.79 -20.46 16.25
C MET A 1 -1.88 -19.86 15.37
N SER A 2 -2.83 -19.12 15.93
CA SER A 2 -3.98 -18.54 15.20
C SER A 2 -3.77 -17.04 15.01
N GLY A 3 -2.75 -16.64 14.25
CA GLY A 3 -2.52 -15.25 13.89
C GLY A 3 -3.47 -14.79 12.78
N VAL A 4 -3.61 -13.48 12.63
CA VAL A 4 -4.35 -12.84 11.55
C VAL A 4 -3.47 -11.85 10.82
N ARG A 5 -3.62 -11.76 9.49
CA ARG A 5 -3.17 -10.64 8.68
C ARG A 5 -4.40 -9.82 8.29
N ALA A 6 -4.37 -8.55 8.59
CA ALA A 6 -5.44 -7.62 8.28
C ALA A 6 -4.91 -6.47 7.43
N GLU A 7 -5.71 -5.99 6.50
CA GLU A 7 -5.51 -4.73 5.80
C GLU A 7 -6.68 -3.82 6.13
N ILE A 8 -6.35 -2.64 6.64
CA ILE A 8 -7.31 -1.64 7.11
C ILE A 8 -7.10 -0.37 6.32
N ALA A 9 -8.17 0.18 5.75
CA ALA A 9 -8.17 1.53 5.20
C ALA A 9 -8.66 2.51 6.27
N VAL A 10 -7.93 3.61 6.41
CA VAL A 10 -8.20 4.68 7.37
C VAL A 10 -8.41 5.96 6.57
N SER A 11 -9.66 6.43 6.49
CA SER A 11 -10.04 7.62 5.75
C SER A 11 -10.03 8.84 6.65
N GLY A 12 -9.57 9.97 6.11
CA GLY A 12 -9.45 11.23 6.85
C GLY A 12 -8.56 11.12 8.10
N PRO A 13 -7.37 10.47 8.04
CA PRO A 13 -6.53 10.34 9.21
C PRO A 13 -6.06 11.72 9.69
N SER A 14 -6.25 11.99 10.97
CA SER A 14 -5.82 13.24 11.58
C SER A 14 -4.30 13.37 11.51
N ASN A 15 -3.81 14.58 11.18
CA ASN A 15 -2.39 14.95 11.20
C ASN A 15 -1.47 13.97 10.44
N CYS A 16 -1.90 13.48 9.26
CA CYS A 16 -1.11 12.60 8.41
C CYS A 16 -0.61 13.36 7.18
N PRO A 17 0.66 13.79 7.11
CA PRO A 17 1.20 14.55 5.98
C PRO A 17 1.19 13.75 4.68
N VAL A 18 1.48 12.44 4.74
CA VAL A 18 1.48 11.58 3.56
C VAL A 18 0.06 11.36 3.00
N ALA A 19 -0.97 11.32 3.85
CA ALA A 19 -2.36 11.27 3.41
C ALA A 19 -2.77 12.59 2.74
N ALA A 20 -2.39 13.72 3.33
CA ALA A 20 -2.62 15.05 2.76
C ALA A 20 -1.94 15.20 1.39
N LEU A 21 -0.69 14.74 1.25
CA LEU A 21 0.04 14.73 0.00
C LEU A 21 -0.68 13.92 -1.07
N SER A 22 -1.05 12.68 -0.76
CA SER A 22 -1.75 11.80 -1.70
C SER A 22 -3.12 12.36 -2.13
N ALA A 23 -3.85 13.00 -1.21
CA ALA A 23 -5.13 13.66 -1.53
C ALA A 23 -4.95 14.90 -2.42
N GLU A 24 -3.88 15.71 -2.17
CA GLU A 24 -3.59 16.93 -2.94
C GLU A 24 -3.13 16.61 -4.36
N THR A 25 -2.33 15.57 -4.53
CA THR A 25 -1.70 15.21 -5.82
C THR A 25 -2.43 14.10 -6.58
N ALA A 26 -3.41 13.44 -5.96
CA ALA A 26 -4.07 12.25 -6.47
C ALA A 26 -3.09 11.10 -6.84
N THR A 27 -1.91 11.09 -6.22
CA THR A 27 -0.85 10.10 -6.47
C THR A 27 -0.65 9.22 -5.25
N PRO A 28 -0.46 7.91 -5.42
CA PRO A 28 -0.14 7.03 -4.31
C PRO A 28 1.20 7.39 -3.67
N VAL A 29 1.28 7.26 -2.34
CA VAL A 29 2.51 7.32 -1.57
C VAL A 29 2.81 5.91 -1.07
N THR A 30 4.03 5.45 -1.32
CA THR A 30 4.46 4.08 -0.99
C THR A 30 5.68 4.07 -0.09
N ASP A 31 6.04 2.88 0.40
CA ASP A 31 7.21 2.63 1.23
C ASP A 31 7.29 3.61 2.43
N VAL A 32 6.14 3.87 3.05
CA VAL A 32 6.07 4.73 4.24
C VAL A 32 6.68 3.98 5.42
N THR A 33 7.79 4.51 5.92
CA THR A 33 8.51 3.98 7.08
C THR A 33 8.80 5.10 8.06
N TRP A 34 9.06 4.76 9.31
CA TRP A 34 9.45 5.75 10.31
C TRP A 34 10.39 5.20 11.36
N SER A 35 11.04 6.12 12.02
CA SER A 35 11.83 5.84 13.22
C SER A 35 11.46 6.83 14.32
N ARG A 36 11.60 6.38 15.56
CA ARG A 36 11.42 7.22 16.74
C ARG A 36 12.73 7.28 17.50
N ALA A 37 13.23 8.48 17.71
CA ALA A 37 14.42 8.74 18.52
C ALA A 37 14.07 9.81 19.54
N ASP A 38 14.06 9.42 20.81
CA ASP A 38 13.63 10.26 21.95
C ASP A 38 12.20 10.84 21.71
N GLU A 39 12.09 12.15 21.58
CA GLU A 39 10.84 12.88 21.31
C GLU A 39 10.68 13.24 19.83
N THR A 40 11.55 12.72 18.93
CA THR A 40 11.48 12.98 17.49
C THR A 40 10.97 11.76 16.73
N PHE A 41 9.99 11.98 15.91
CA PHE A 41 9.43 11.03 14.97
C PHE A 41 9.86 11.43 13.56
N THR A 42 10.65 10.61 12.89
CA THR A 42 11.09 10.84 11.51
C THR A 42 10.41 9.83 10.60
N GLU A 43 9.71 10.33 9.61
CA GLU A 43 8.99 9.54 8.62
C GLU A 43 9.66 9.68 7.26
N GLU A 44 9.77 8.56 6.52
CA GLU A 44 10.31 8.48 5.17
C GLU A 44 9.25 7.85 4.25
N PHE A 45 9.12 8.39 3.04
CA PHE A 45 8.15 7.92 2.06
C PHE A 45 8.62 8.19 0.63
N ARG A 46 8.01 7.49 -0.34
CA ARG A 46 8.29 7.65 -1.76
C ARG A 46 7.11 8.23 -2.51
N VAL A 47 7.42 9.10 -3.45
CA VAL A 47 6.48 9.66 -4.42
C VAL A 47 7.11 9.68 -5.80
N ASP A 48 6.26 9.67 -6.83
CA ASP A 48 6.67 9.88 -8.22
C ASP A 48 7.39 11.23 -8.38
N SER A 49 8.47 11.27 -9.18
CA SER A 49 9.29 12.47 -9.39
C SER A 49 8.51 13.61 -10.05
N ASP A 50 7.48 13.30 -10.84
CA ASP A 50 6.63 14.30 -11.48
C ASP A 50 5.81 15.07 -10.43
N VAL A 51 5.32 14.38 -9.40
CA VAL A 51 4.62 14.97 -8.24
C VAL A 51 5.57 15.83 -7.41
N ALA A 52 6.80 15.38 -7.24
CA ALA A 52 7.82 16.10 -6.49
C ALA A 52 8.22 17.44 -7.12
N ALA A 53 7.97 17.62 -8.41
CA ALA A 53 8.21 18.88 -9.13
C ALA A 53 7.07 19.89 -8.95
N GLU A 54 5.90 19.49 -8.48
CA GLU A 54 4.77 20.37 -8.18
C GLU A 54 4.99 21.02 -6.80
N ASN A 55 4.68 22.32 -6.71
CA ASN A 55 4.71 23.05 -5.44
C ASN A 55 3.51 22.63 -4.58
N THR A 56 3.59 21.48 -3.94
CA THR A 56 2.55 21.02 -3.00
C THR A 56 2.82 21.59 -1.61
N THR A 57 1.76 22.00 -0.91
CA THR A 57 1.87 22.48 0.46
C THR A 57 2.25 21.36 1.43
N ALA A 58 1.88 20.13 1.12
CA ALA A 58 2.16 18.96 1.92
C ALA A 58 3.66 18.57 1.97
N LEU A 59 4.47 19.00 0.99
CA LEU A 59 5.92 18.80 0.97
C LEU A 59 6.73 19.97 1.55
N ALA A 60 6.08 21.03 2.03
CA ALA A 60 6.77 22.24 2.48
C ALA A 60 7.74 21.97 3.65
N ASP A 61 7.43 21.01 4.50
CA ASP A 61 8.22 20.62 5.68
C ASP A 61 8.97 19.29 5.47
N ALA A 62 9.00 18.75 4.24
CA ALA A 62 9.67 17.50 3.91
C ALA A 62 10.95 17.76 3.11
N ASP A 63 12.06 17.16 3.52
CA ASP A 63 13.34 17.24 2.85
C ASP A 63 13.53 16.11 1.84
N PRO A 64 13.89 16.40 0.57
CA PRO A 64 14.25 15.37 -0.38
C PRO A 64 15.60 14.75 0.00
N VAL A 65 15.65 13.41 0.10
CA VAL A 65 16.84 12.69 0.57
C VAL A 65 17.53 11.93 -0.56
N LEU A 66 16.74 11.35 -1.48
CA LEU A 66 17.26 10.47 -2.53
C LEU A 66 16.34 10.48 -3.74
N GLU A 67 16.93 10.34 -4.94
CA GLU A 67 16.21 10.04 -6.19
C GLU A 67 16.59 8.63 -6.65
N VAL A 68 15.59 7.81 -6.96
CA VAL A 68 15.76 6.43 -7.42
C VAL A 68 14.86 6.18 -8.63
N GLY A 69 15.44 6.23 -9.84
CA GLY A 69 14.66 6.10 -11.07
C GLY A 69 13.67 7.26 -11.23
N ASP A 70 12.40 6.92 -11.36
CA ASP A 70 11.30 7.90 -11.51
C ASP A 70 10.64 8.25 -10.17
N GLU A 71 11.27 7.90 -9.04
CA GLU A 71 10.75 8.14 -7.70
C GLU A 71 11.70 9.02 -6.89
N ARG A 72 11.14 9.80 -5.98
CA ARG A 72 11.89 10.61 -5.00
C ARG A 72 11.50 10.23 -3.59
N VAL A 73 12.52 10.06 -2.74
CA VAL A 73 12.38 9.77 -1.31
C VAL A 73 12.43 11.08 -0.54
N TYR A 74 11.44 11.26 0.32
CA TYR A 74 11.33 12.39 1.23
C TYR A 74 11.40 11.94 2.68
N GLN A 75 11.91 12.81 3.53
CA GLN A 75 11.84 12.67 4.98
C GLN A 75 11.25 13.94 5.59
N PHE A 76 10.42 13.77 6.61
CA PHE A 76 10.05 14.86 7.49
C PHE A 76 10.16 14.40 8.95
N SER A 77 10.45 15.36 9.84
CA SER A 77 10.56 15.09 11.26
C SER A 77 9.61 15.99 12.05
N ARG A 78 9.01 15.43 13.08
CA ARG A 78 8.14 16.15 14.01
C ARG A 78 8.39 15.71 15.45
N GLU A 79 8.01 16.55 16.40
CA GLU A 79 8.01 16.16 17.80
C GLU A 79 6.89 15.12 18.05
N ALA A 80 7.24 14.01 18.68
CA ALA A 80 6.29 13.02 19.15
C ALA A 80 5.55 13.62 20.36
N GLY A 81 4.26 13.94 20.16
CA GLY A 81 3.42 14.50 21.25
C GLY A 81 2.84 13.41 22.16
N PRO A 82 2.40 13.78 23.37
CA PRO A 82 1.66 12.86 24.24
C PRO A 82 0.27 12.51 23.69
N ASP A 83 -0.23 13.30 22.75
CA ASP A 83 -1.51 13.10 22.09
C ASP A 83 -1.21 12.53 20.67
N ALA A 84 -0.88 11.22 20.60
CA ALA A 84 -0.72 10.53 19.34
C ALA A 84 -2.03 10.63 18.52
N THR A 85 -2.03 11.48 17.53
CA THR A 85 -3.19 11.69 16.62
C THR A 85 -2.96 11.06 15.24
N CYS A 86 -1.74 10.58 14.97
CA CYS A 86 -1.41 9.85 13.75
C CYS A 86 -1.81 8.38 13.89
N ALA A 87 -2.50 7.84 12.88
CA ALA A 87 -2.92 6.44 12.87
C ALA A 87 -1.76 5.44 13.05
N CYS A 88 -0.59 5.72 12.47
CA CYS A 88 0.60 4.87 12.62
C CYS A 88 1.12 4.86 14.07
N GLU A 89 1.14 6.02 14.75
CA GLU A 89 1.53 6.11 16.16
C GLU A 89 0.53 5.42 17.08
N VAL A 90 -0.76 5.47 16.76
CA VAL A 90 -1.80 4.73 17.50
C VAL A 90 -1.49 3.24 17.49
N VAL A 91 -1.26 2.66 16.32
CA VAL A 91 -0.93 1.23 16.18
C VAL A 91 0.37 0.88 16.90
N GLU A 92 1.41 1.72 16.76
CA GLU A 92 2.69 1.53 17.45
C GLU A 92 2.53 1.58 18.97
N SER A 93 1.71 2.50 19.49
CA SER A 93 1.46 2.64 20.95
C SER A 93 0.81 1.40 21.56
N LEU A 94 0.06 0.63 20.78
CA LEU A 94 -0.50 -0.67 21.14
C LEU A 94 0.53 -1.81 21.08
N GLY A 95 1.77 -1.50 20.69
CA GLY A 95 2.87 -2.47 20.59
C GLY A 95 2.81 -3.37 19.36
N HIS A 96 2.09 -2.95 18.32
CA HIS A 96 1.99 -3.71 17.08
C HIS A 96 2.81 -3.05 15.96
N PRO A 97 3.79 -3.77 15.37
CA PRO A 97 4.48 -3.27 14.20
C PRO A 97 3.55 -3.28 12.99
N LEU A 98 3.62 -2.22 12.18
CA LEU A 98 3.00 -2.18 10.87
C LEU A 98 3.88 -2.97 9.88
N ALA A 99 3.27 -3.88 9.15
CA ALA A 99 3.95 -4.70 8.16
C ALA A 99 4.13 -3.97 6.82
N ASP A 100 3.17 -3.10 6.50
CA ASP A 100 3.20 -2.23 5.33
C ASP A 100 2.30 -1.02 5.56
N VAL A 101 2.69 0.13 5.02
CA VAL A 101 1.92 1.37 5.04
C VAL A 101 2.02 2.02 3.67
N ARG A 102 0.87 2.32 3.09
CA ARG A 102 0.76 3.08 1.86
C ARG A 102 -0.44 4.01 1.90
N VAL A 103 -0.46 4.99 1.01
CA VAL A 103 -1.57 5.94 0.90
C VAL A 103 -2.10 5.96 -0.52
N GLU A 104 -3.40 5.86 -0.68
CA GLU A 104 -4.10 5.85 -1.95
C GLU A 104 -5.29 6.82 -1.87
N GLY A 105 -5.25 7.91 -2.67
CA GLY A 105 -6.37 8.87 -2.74
C GLY A 105 -6.66 9.62 -1.43
N GLY A 106 -5.66 9.73 -0.55
CA GLY A 106 -5.80 10.32 0.77
C GLY A 106 -6.14 9.34 1.89
N ASP A 107 -6.50 8.10 1.56
CA ASP A 107 -6.74 7.05 2.54
C ASP A 107 -5.42 6.34 2.89
N LEU A 108 -5.19 6.17 4.18
CA LEU A 108 -4.05 5.43 4.69
C LEU A 108 -4.39 3.93 4.75
N VAL A 109 -3.61 3.11 4.09
CA VAL A 109 -3.81 1.66 4.06
C VAL A 109 -2.73 0.98 4.89
N LEU A 110 -3.16 0.35 5.98
CA LEU A 110 -2.31 -0.30 6.98
C LEU A 110 -2.40 -1.82 6.87
N THR A 111 -1.26 -2.49 6.77
CA THR A 111 -1.17 -3.95 6.88
C THR A 111 -0.59 -4.35 8.22
N LEU A 112 -1.29 -5.24 8.93
CA LEU A 112 -0.93 -5.70 10.26
C LEU A 112 -0.87 -7.23 10.34
N HIS A 113 0.08 -7.73 11.14
CA HIS A 113 0.11 -9.12 11.58
C HIS A 113 -0.15 -9.17 13.09
N LEU A 114 -1.29 -9.74 13.49
CA LEU A 114 -1.75 -9.73 14.87
C LEU A 114 -1.91 -11.15 15.42
N PRO A 115 -1.79 -11.35 16.74
CA PRO A 115 -1.96 -12.66 17.36
C PRO A 115 -3.36 -13.24 17.23
N GLY A 116 -4.38 -12.39 17.05
CA GLY A 116 -5.78 -12.80 16.93
C GLY A 116 -6.71 -11.63 16.66
N VAL A 117 -8.00 -11.96 16.49
CA VAL A 117 -9.05 -11.00 16.13
C VAL A 117 -9.34 -10.01 17.26
N GLU A 118 -9.17 -10.40 18.51
CA GLU A 118 -9.39 -9.54 19.67
C GLU A 118 -8.44 -8.32 19.62
N ARG A 119 -7.18 -8.53 19.24
CA ARG A 119 -6.20 -7.43 19.07
C ARG A 119 -6.54 -6.55 17.88
N LEU A 120 -7.08 -7.13 16.84
CA LEU A 120 -7.55 -6.37 15.70
C LEU A 120 -8.70 -5.43 16.06
N GLN A 121 -9.65 -5.88 16.89
CA GLN A 121 -10.76 -5.05 17.37
C GLN A 121 -10.27 -3.87 18.22
N GLU A 122 -9.25 -4.07 19.07
CA GLU A 122 -8.62 -2.99 19.84
C GLU A 122 -8.00 -1.95 18.90
N VAL A 123 -7.23 -2.39 17.90
CA VAL A 123 -6.60 -1.51 16.90
C VAL A 123 -7.66 -0.70 16.14
N VAL A 124 -8.71 -1.35 15.64
CA VAL A 124 -9.79 -0.67 14.89
C VAL A 124 -10.46 0.38 15.77
N SER A 125 -10.81 0.03 17.02
CA SER A 125 -11.46 0.95 17.94
C SER A 125 -10.61 2.20 18.24
N ASP A 126 -9.29 2.05 18.37
CA ASP A 126 -8.41 3.18 18.65
C ASP A 126 -8.17 4.02 17.38
N LEU A 127 -8.14 3.40 16.19
CA LEU A 127 -8.07 4.11 14.92
C LEU A 127 -9.33 4.95 14.64
N GLU A 128 -10.52 4.46 14.99
CA GLU A 128 -11.79 5.21 14.89
C GLU A 128 -11.80 6.51 15.71
N ALA A 129 -10.93 6.63 16.71
CA ALA A 129 -10.80 7.85 17.50
C ALA A 129 -9.98 8.96 16.81
N VAL A 130 -9.18 8.61 15.79
CA VAL A 130 -8.24 9.53 15.10
C VAL A 130 -8.49 9.63 13.60
N ALA A 131 -9.57 9.06 13.10
CA ALA A 131 -9.94 9.04 11.69
C ALA A 131 -11.44 9.28 11.50
N ASP A 132 -11.83 9.67 10.30
CA ASP A 132 -13.25 9.87 9.95
C ASP A 132 -13.96 8.52 9.71
N ASP A 133 -13.26 7.53 9.13
CA ASP A 133 -13.77 6.19 8.88
C ASP A 133 -12.65 5.15 8.88
N VAL A 134 -12.97 3.92 9.29
CA VAL A 134 -12.04 2.78 9.34
C VAL A 134 -12.69 1.56 8.71
N GLU A 135 -12.19 1.15 7.55
CA GLU A 135 -12.72 0.04 6.78
C GLU A 135 -11.77 -1.16 6.79
N MET A 136 -12.31 -2.35 7.08
CA MET A 136 -11.58 -3.60 6.91
C MET A 136 -11.59 -4.03 5.44
N ARG A 137 -10.46 -3.89 4.73
CA ARG A 137 -10.36 -4.32 3.33
C ARG A 137 -10.26 -5.83 3.19
N TYR A 138 -9.42 -6.47 3.99
CA TYR A 138 -9.41 -7.92 4.10
C TYR A 138 -8.87 -8.42 5.44
N LEU A 139 -9.21 -9.67 5.76
CA LEU A 139 -8.76 -10.39 6.94
C LEU A 139 -8.44 -11.83 6.57
N VAL A 140 -7.20 -12.26 6.80
CA VAL A 140 -6.75 -13.63 6.58
C VAL A 140 -6.38 -14.27 7.92
N HIS A 141 -6.98 -15.38 8.24
CA HIS A 141 -6.62 -16.18 9.41
C HIS A 141 -5.50 -17.17 9.03
N ALA A 142 -4.45 -17.24 9.85
CA ALA A 142 -3.54 -18.37 9.76
C ALA A 142 -4.31 -19.62 10.19
N ALA A 143 -4.53 -20.55 9.26
CA ALA A 143 -5.23 -21.79 9.56
C ALA A 143 -4.50 -22.56 10.67
N ALA A 144 -5.22 -22.87 11.76
CA ALA A 144 -4.69 -23.63 12.88
C ALA A 144 -4.43 -25.11 12.52
N ASP A 145 -4.98 -25.57 11.40
CA ASP A 145 -4.98 -26.98 11.01
C ASP A 145 -3.93 -27.27 9.96
N GLY A 146 -3.01 -28.15 10.32
CA GLY A 146 -1.85 -28.57 9.55
C GLY A 146 -2.11 -29.46 8.33
N GLU A 147 -3.31 -29.40 7.72
CA GLU A 147 -3.63 -30.08 6.47
C GLU A 147 -3.75 -29.06 5.32
N GLY A 148 -2.62 -28.68 4.79
CA GLY A 148 -2.50 -27.80 3.64
C GLY A 148 -1.30 -26.86 3.80
N ARG A 149 -0.10 -27.43 3.95
CA ARG A 149 1.16 -26.73 3.62
C ARG A 149 1.27 -26.54 2.10
N GLY A 150 0.27 -25.89 1.50
CA GLY A 150 0.50 -25.15 0.29
C GLY A 150 1.27 -23.89 0.70
N ASP A 151 2.32 -23.62 0.00
CA ASP A 151 3.09 -22.40 0.08
C ASP A 151 2.16 -21.22 -0.25
N ARG A 152 1.48 -20.67 0.79
CA ARG A 152 0.49 -19.59 0.61
C ARG A 152 1.24 -18.27 0.71
N THR A 153 1.52 -17.69 -0.40
CA THR A 153 2.03 -16.33 -0.52
C THR A 153 0.85 -15.36 -0.54
N VAL A 154 0.87 -14.36 0.31
CA VAL A 154 -0.08 -13.24 0.24
C VAL A 154 0.52 -12.24 -0.73
N VAL A 155 -0.18 -11.98 -1.81
CA VAL A 155 0.22 -11.02 -2.83
C VAL A 155 -0.46 -9.68 -2.52
N ASP A 156 0.34 -8.64 -2.33
CA ASP A 156 -0.17 -7.28 -2.12
C ASP A 156 -0.62 -6.66 -3.46
N ARG A 157 -1.95 -6.61 -3.65
CA ARG A 157 -2.54 -6.01 -4.86
C ARG A 157 -2.37 -4.49 -4.93
N GLY A 158 -2.09 -3.83 -3.81
CA GLY A 158 -1.87 -2.39 -3.73
C GLY A 158 -0.57 -1.94 -4.41
N ARG A 159 0.40 -2.83 -4.59
CA ARG A 159 1.64 -2.55 -5.35
C ARG A 159 1.41 -2.42 -6.86
N LEU A 160 0.27 -2.87 -7.35
CA LEU A 160 -0.11 -2.68 -8.75
C LEU A 160 -0.78 -1.32 -8.92
N THR A 161 -0.32 -0.52 -9.88
CA THR A 161 -1.06 0.69 -10.27
C THR A 161 -2.45 0.31 -10.79
N GLU A 162 -3.39 1.26 -10.79
CA GLU A 162 -4.74 1.04 -11.32
C GLU A 162 -4.71 0.48 -12.75
N ARG A 163 -3.86 1.06 -13.62
CA ARG A 163 -3.68 0.61 -14.99
C ARG A 163 -3.11 -0.81 -15.08
N GLN A 164 -2.18 -1.17 -14.21
CA GLN A 164 -1.63 -2.53 -14.15
C GLN A 164 -2.68 -3.54 -13.69
N ARG A 165 -3.53 -3.18 -12.73
CA ARG A 165 -4.66 -4.02 -12.30
C ARG A 165 -5.66 -4.23 -13.42
N GLU A 166 -6.03 -3.17 -14.12
CA GLU A 166 -6.94 -3.22 -15.27
C GLU A 166 -6.40 -4.12 -16.37
N VAL A 167 -5.13 -3.96 -16.75
CA VAL A 167 -4.47 -4.77 -17.78
C VAL A 167 -4.46 -6.25 -17.40
N LEU A 168 -4.11 -6.59 -16.14
CA LEU A 168 -4.13 -7.96 -15.66
C LEU A 168 -5.53 -8.57 -15.64
N ALA A 169 -6.53 -7.81 -15.16
CA ALA A 169 -7.91 -8.28 -15.06
C ALA A 169 -8.48 -8.56 -16.46
N THR A 170 -8.34 -7.61 -17.38
CA THR A 170 -8.83 -7.78 -18.77
C THR A 170 -8.12 -8.94 -19.48
N ALA A 171 -6.81 -9.07 -19.31
CA ALA A 171 -6.06 -10.18 -19.89
C ALA A 171 -6.52 -11.54 -19.33
N TYR A 172 -6.84 -11.60 -18.03
CA TYR A 172 -7.36 -12.80 -17.38
C TYR A 172 -8.78 -13.14 -17.85
N GLU A 173 -9.68 -12.16 -17.87
CA GLU A 173 -11.07 -12.33 -18.30
C GLU A 173 -11.22 -12.77 -19.76
N LEU A 174 -10.32 -12.30 -20.62
CA LEU A 174 -10.30 -12.69 -22.04
C LEU A 174 -9.57 -14.00 -22.32
N GLY A 175 -9.07 -14.70 -21.28
CA GLY A 175 -8.39 -15.98 -21.42
C GLY A 175 -6.99 -15.90 -22.05
N TYR A 176 -6.31 -14.74 -21.95
CA TYR A 176 -4.94 -14.56 -22.45
C TYR A 176 -3.94 -15.52 -21.83
N PHE A 177 -4.17 -15.89 -20.56
CA PHE A 177 -3.31 -16.80 -19.79
C PHE A 177 -3.71 -18.29 -19.90
N GLU A 178 -4.81 -18.59 -20.58
CA GLU A 178 -5.31 -19.94 -20.75
C GLU A 178 -4.47 -20.75 -21.77
N TYR A 179 -4.55 -22.09 -21.68
CA TYR A 179 -3.96 -22.98 -22.66
C TYR A 179 -4.98 -24.02 -23.17
N PRO A 180 -5.35 -23.99 -24.44
CA PRO A 180 -4.97 -22.99 -25.46
C PRO A 180 -5.53 -21.59 -25.14
N ARG A 181 -4.83 -20.53 -25.57
CA ARG A 181 -5.26 -19.15 -25.34
C ARG A 181 -6.60 -18.87 -26.03
N GLU A 182 -7.50 -18.19 -25.34
CA GLU A 182 -8.77 -17.74 -25.89
C GLU A 182 -8.64 -16.35 -26.54
N ALA A 183 -7.70 -15.51 -26.05
CA ALA A 183 -7.35 -14.23 -26.65
C ALA A 183 -5.83 -14.07 -26.82
N ASN A 184 -5.42 -13.32 -27.85
CA ASN A 184 -4.03 -12.93 -28.08
C ASN A 184 -3.76 -11.50 -27.57
N ALA A 185 -2.48 -11.07 -27.56
CA ALA A 185 -2.06 -9.77 -27.04
C ALA A 185 -2.70 -8.57 -27.79
N THR A 186 -2.97 -8.73 -29.10
CA THR A 186 -3.60 -7.66 -29.89
C THR A 186 -5.05 -7.50 -29.49
N GLU A 187 -5.79 -8.58 -29.31
CA GLU A 187 -7.21 -8.56 -28.88
C GLU A 187 -7.36 -7.96 -27.49
N VAL A 188 -6.45 -8.25 -26.55
CA VAL A 188 -6.47 -7.63 -25.22
C VAL A 188 -6.12 -6.15 -25.30
N ALA A 189 -5.11 -5.74 -26.09
CA ALA A 189 -4.73 -4.35 -26.28
C ALA A 189 -5.89 -3.53 -26.90
N GLU A 190 -6.61 -4.10 -27.87
CA GLU A 190 -7.80 -3.49 -28.48
C GLU A 190 -8.93 -3.33 -27.47
N ALA A 191 -9.18 -4.32 -26.62
CA ALA A 191 -10.20 -4.25 -25.56
C ALA A 191 -9.90 -3.16 -24.52
N LEU A 192 -8.63 -2.87 -24.28
CA LEU A 192 -8.14 -1.83 -23.37
C LEU A 192 -7.99 -0.45 -24.03
N ASP A 193 -8.23 -0.34 -25.34
CA ASP A 193 -8.00 0.87 -26.15
C ASP A 193 -6.56 1.40 -26.03
N VAL A 194 -5.56 0.50 -26.10
CA VAL A 194 -4.13 0.85 -26.04
C VAL A 194 -3.34 0.23 -27.19
N GLY A 195 -2.14 0.76 -27.43
CA GLY A 195 -1.17 0.13 -28.31
C GLY A 195 -0.62 -1.18 -27.76
N LEU A 196 -0.25 -2.13 -28.64
CA LEU A 196 0.31 -3.43 -28.25
C LEU A 196 1.58 -3.29 -27.37
N SER A 197 2.44 -2.30 -27.63
CA SER A 197 3.63 -2.03 -26.83
C SER A 197 3.26 -1.58 -25.39
N THR A 198 2.30 -0.69 -25.27
CA THR A 198 1.80 -0.19 -23.98
C THR A 198 1.16 -1.31 -23.15
N PHE A 199 0.36 -2.18 -23.79
CA PHE A 199 -0.16 -3.38 -23.15
C PHE A 199 0.97 -4.27 -22.62
N ALA A 200 1.98 -4.56 -23.46
CA ALA A 200 3.08 -5.42 -23.09
C ALA A 200 3.92 -4.85 -21.93
N GLU A 201 4.16 -3.55 -21.91
CA GLU A 201 4.89 -2.85 -20.84
C GLU A 201 4.14 -2.94 -19.51
N HIS A 202 2.85 -2.58 -19.48
CA HIS A 202 2.06 -2.68 -18.26
C HIS A 202 1.91 -4.12 -17.77
N LEU A 203 1.70 -5.07 -18.68
CA LEU A 203 1.60 -6.48 -18.32
C LEU A 203 2.91 -6.99 -17.72
N ALA A 204 4.07 -6.70 -18.34
CA ALA A 204 5.38 -7.11 -17.84
C ALA A 204 5.69 -6.51 -16.47
N ALA A 205 5.39 -5.21 -16.28
CA ALA A 205 5.59 -4.54 -15.00
C ALA A 205 4.70 -5.15 -13.91
N ALA A 206 3.42 -5.41 -14.21
CA ALA A 206 2.50 -6.05 -13.27
C ALA A 206 2.93 -7.48 -12.90
N GLN A 207 3.30 -8.28 -13.89
CA GLN A 207 3.81 -9.64 -13.67
C GLN A 207 5.10 -9.63 -12.84
N GLY A 208 6.02 -8.71 -13.12
CA GLY A 208 7.28 -8.57 -12.37
C GLY A 208 7.01 -8.31 -10.88
N LYS A 209 6.08 -7.41 -10.56
CA LYS A 209 5.67 -7.12 -9.17
C LYS A 209 5.05 -8.35 -8.49
N LEU A 210 4.12 -9.05 -9.13
CA LEU A 210 3.50 -10.25 -8.59
C LEU A 210 4.50 -11.39 -8.39
N LEU A 211 5.41 -11.58 -9.35
CA LEU A 211 6.44 -12.63 -9.26
C LEU A 211 7.46 -12.33 -8.17
N SER A 212 7.88 -11.08 -7.99
CA SER A 212 8.80 -10.70 -6.91
C SER A 212 8.23 -11.03 -5.53
N GLU A 213 6.94 -10.81 -5.32
CA GLU A 213 6.27 -11.18 -4.07
C GLU A 213 6.09 -12.70 -3.91
N THR A 214 5.78 -13.38 -5.01
CA THR A 214 5.54 -14.83 -4.98
C THR A 214 6.84 -15.61 -4.81
N LEU A 215 7.93 -15.15 -5.43
CA LEU A 215 9.21 -15.85 -5.42
C LEU A 215 10.12 -15.42 -4.26
N ALA A 216 9.74 -14.40 -3.50
CA ALA A 216 10.51 -13.85 -2.38
C ALA A 216 11.99 -13.54 -2.76
N VAL A 217 12.18 -12.92 -3.94
CA VAL A 217 13.51 -12.59 -4.50
C VAL A 217 13.74 -11.09 -4.35
#